data_d471493d5a76d805ce05451c69e94243
#
_entry.id   d471493d5a76d805ce05451c69e94243
#
_cell.length_a   1.000
_cell.length_b   1.000
_cell.length_c   1.000
_cell.angle_alpha   90.00
_cell.angle_beta   90.00
_cell.angle_gamma   90.00
#
_symmetry.space_group_name_H-M   'P 1'
#
loop_
_entity.id
_entity.type
_entity.pdbx_description
1 polymer ?
#
loop_
_entity_poly.entity_id
_entity_poly.type
_entity_poly.pdbx_seq_one_letter_code
_entity_poly.pdbx_strand_id
1 'polypeptide(L)'
;FPRNIWRDTARAFSGDPQALELSFHAEQQGWIASESRRPRRQFWLMPRLHSEDLAVQTQALPLFERWTDPRTLAVAQRHRDTIAVHGRFPHRDRALGR
;
A
#
# COMPACT_ATOMS: atom_id res chain seq x y z
N PHE A 1 2.55 1.19 13.51
CA PHE A 1 3.48 1.01 12.39
C PHE A 1 4.61 2.03 12.45
N PRO A 2 5.81 1.67 11.99
CA PRO A 2 6.95 2.59 11.96
C PRO A 2 6.67 3.92 11.25
N ARG A 3 5.81 3.94 10.23
CA ARG A 3 5.44 5.14 9.50
C ARG A 3 4.89 6.25 10.39
N ASN A 4 4.14 5.90 11.42
CA ASN A 4 3.50 6.88 12.30
C ASN A 4 4.47 7.47 13.32
N ILE A 5 5.58 6.76 13.60
CA ILE A 5 6.55 7.12 14.64
C ILE A 5 7.78 7.80 14.04
N TRP A 6 8.24 7.35 12.87
CA TRP A 6 9.52 7.72 12.26
C TRP A 6 9.38 8.50 10.97
N ARG A 7 8.41 9.41 10.86
CA ARG A 7 8.16 10.18 9.64
C ARG A 7 9.45 10.80 9.10
N ASP A 8 9.56 10.83 7.75
CA ASP A 8 10.67 11.43 7.00
C ASP A 8 12.04 10.81 7.27
N THR A 9 12.07 9.58 7.79
CA THR A 9 13.30 8.82 7.97
C THR A 9 13.19 7.44 7.30
N ALA A 10 14.33 6.78 7.08
CA ALA A 10 14.33 5.43 6.54
C ALA A 10 13.55 4.44 7.44
N ARG A 11 13.52 4.68 8.75
CA ARG A 11 12.76 3.84 9.69
C ARG A 11 11.27 3.87 9.43
N ALA A 12 10.73 4.95 8.86
CA ALA A 12 9.31 5.04 8.53
C ALA A 12 8.88 3.92 7.58
N PHE A 13 9.79 3.39 6.78
CA PHE A 13 9.51 2.38 5.78
C PHE A 13 10.01 0.98 6.17
N SER A 14 10.63 0.84 7.35
CA SER A 14 11.28 -0.42 7.77
C SER A 14 10.30 -1.57 7.95
N GLY A 15 9.04 -1.29 8.28
CA GLY A 15 8.00 -2.30 8.44
C GLY A 15 7.21 -2.61 7.16
N ASP A 16 7.47 -1.91 6.05
CA ASP A 16 6.68 -2.05 4.83
C ASP A 16 6.73 -3.47 4.23
N PRO A 17 7.89 -4.17 4.14
CA PRO A 17 7.90 -5.53 3.62
C PRO A 17 7.08 -6.51 4.45
N GLN A 18 7.14 -6.43 5.76
CA GLN A 18 6.37 -7.29 6.67
C GLN A 18 4.88 -6.99 6.58
N ALA A 19 4.52 -5.70 6.49
CA ALA A 19 3.14 -5.29 6.34
C ALA A 19 2.57 -5.77 5.00
N LEU A 20 3.36 -5.74 3.94
CA LEU A 20 2.96 -6.24 2.62
C LEU A 20 2.70 -7.75 2.66
N GLU A 21 3.60 -8.53 3.30
CA GLU A 21 3.41 -9.96 3.46
C GLU A 21 2.13 -10.28 4.23
N LEU A 22 1.85 -9.51 5.28
CA LEU A 22 0.62 -9.67 6.06
C LEU A 22 -0.62 -9.37 5.21
N SER A 23 -0.55 -8.37 4.32
CA SER A 23 -1.63 -8.05 3.39
C SER A 23 -1.93 -9.22 2.47
N PHE A 24 -0.90 -9.86 1.89
CA PHE A 24 -1.08 -11.04 1.05
C PHE A 24 -1.65 -12.22 1.84
N HIS A 25 -1.16 -12.43 3.05
CA HIS A 25 -1.65 -13.50 3.92
C HIS A 25 -3.12 -13.30 4.26
N ALA A 26 -3.51 -12.08 4.60
CA ALA A 26 -4.91 -11.75 4.91
C ALA A 26 -5.82 -12.02 3.72
N GLU A 27 -5.36 -11.72 2.51
CA GLU A 27 -6.13 -12.02 1.30
C GLU A 27 -6.29 -13.52 1.11
N GLN A 28 -5.23 -14.29 1.24
CA GLN A 28 -5.25 -15.75 1.09
C GLN A 28 -6.17 -16.42 2.10
N GLN A 29 -6.22 -15.90 3.33
CA GLN A 29 -7.07 -16.43 4.39
C GLN A 29 -8.53 -15.97 4.27
N GLY A 30 -8.84 -15.09 3.32
CA GLY A 30 -10.18 -14.56 3.14
C GLY A 30 -10.58 -13.51 4.18
N TRP A 31 -9.65 -12.99 4.96
CA TRP A 31 -9.94 -12.01 6.00
C TRP A 31 -10.46 -10.69 5.42
N ILE A 32 -9.95 -10.28 4.25
CA ILE A 32 -10.41 -9.06 3.58
C ILE A 32 -11.84 -9.24 3.09
N ALA A 33 -12.13 -10.37 2.44
CA ALA A 33 -13.45 -10.66 1.90
C ALA A 33 -14.51 -10.84 3.00
N SER A 34 -14.12 -11.39 4.16
CA SER A 34 -15.04 -11.61 5.28
C SER A 34 -15.24 -10.39 6.17
N GLU A 35 -14.40 -9.36 6.03
CA GLU A 35 -14.51 -8.15 6.85
C GLU A 35 -15.64 -7.26 6.35
N SER A 36 -16.62 -6.98 7.20
CA SER A 36 -17.76 -6.17 6.84
C SER A 36 -17.49 -4.66 6.94
N ARG A 37 -16.44 -4.26 7.63
CA ARG A 37 -16.13 -2.85 7.88
C ARG A 37 -15.16 -2.34 6.83
N ARG A 38 -15.58 -1.37 6.01
CA ARG A 38 -14.76 -0.79 4.96
C ARG A 38 -13.42 -0.25 5.44
N PRO A 39 -13.32 0.51 6.57
CA PRO A 39 -12.01 0.98 7.04
C PRO A 39 -11.03 -0.14 7.36
N ARG A 40 -11.51 -1.29 7.86
CA ARG A 40 -10.65 -2.44 8.14
C ARG A 40 -10.17 -3.13 6.87
N ARG A 41 -11.04 -3.21 5.85
CA ARG A 41 -10.62 -3.71 4.54
C ARG A 41 -9.54 -2.84 3.93
N GLN A 42 -9.69 -1.51 4.00
CA GLN A 42 -8.68 -0.56 3.56
C GLN A 42 -7.37 -0.78 4.31
N PHE A 43 -7.43 -0.97 5.63
CA PHE A 43 -6.23 -1.22 6.44
C PHE A 43 -5.44 -2.42 5.93
N TRP A 44 -6.12 -3.54 5.60
CA TRP A 44 -5.44 -4.73 5.07
C TRP A 44 -4.80 -4.48 3.71
N LEU A 45 -5.36 -3.57 2.90
CA LEU A 45 -4.86 -3.30 1.56
C LEU A 45 -3.83 -2.16 1.50
N MET A 46 -3.76 -1.31 2.54
CA MET A 46 -2.86 -0.16 2.56
C MET A 46 -1.38 -0.50 2.29
N PRO A 47 -0.82 -1.61 2.81
CA PRO A 47 0.57 -1.95 2.50
C PRO A 47 0.87 -2.04 1.00
N ARG A 48 -0.11 -2.39 0.19
CA ARG A 48 0.07 -2.48 -1.27
C ARG A 48 0.23 -1.11 -1.92
N LEU A 49 -0.39 -0.06 -1.34
CA LEU A 49 -0.19 1.32 -1.79
C LEU A 49 1.23 1.80 -1.54
N HIS A 50 1.89 1.26 -0.53
CA HIS A 50 3.21 1.70 -0.12
C HIS A 50 4.34 0.96 -0.86
N SER A 51 4.02 -0.06 -1.67
CA SER A 51 5.02 -0.79 -2.44
C SER A 51 5.53 0.04 -3.59
N GLU A 52 6.84 -0.03 -3.84
CA GLU A 52 7.47 0.56 -5.03
C GLU A 52 7.56 -0.45 -6.20
N ASP A 53 6.94 -1.61 -6.07
CA ASP A 53 6.85 -2.61 -7.13
C ASP A 53 5.61 -2.35 -7.97
N LEU A 54 5.81 -2.04 -9.26
CA LEU A 54 4.70 -1.73 -10.18
C LEU A 54 3.71 -2.89 -10.31
N ALA A 55 4.20 -4.14 -10.31
CA ALA A 55 3.33 -5.30 -10.41
C ALA A 55 2.39 -5.38 -9.19
N VAL A 56 2.89 -5.13 -7.98
CA VAL A 56 2.07 -5.11 -6.76
C VAL A 56 1.02 -4.01 -6.85
N GLN A 57 1.40 -2.81 -7.26
CA GLN A 57 0.49 -1.68 -7.42
C GLN A 57 -0.61 -1.98 -8.42
N THR A 58 -0.24 -2.51 -9.58
CA THR A 58 -1.19 -2.80 -10.66
C THR A 58 -2.17 -3.90 -10.25
N GLN A 59 -1.68 -4.96 -9.62
CA GLN A 59 -2.53 -6.08 -9.17
C GLN A 59 -3.45 -5.68 -8.03
N ALA A 60 -3.11 -4.64 -7.27
CA ALA A 60 -3.92 -4.17 -6.16
C ALA A 60 -5.14 -3.37 -6.63
N LEU A 61 -5.11 -2.74 -7.82
CA LEU A 61 -6.20 -1.88 -8.27
C LEU A 61 -7.57 -2.55 -8.27
N PRO A 62 -7.75 -3.79 -8.79
CA PRO A 62 -9.04 -4.46 -8.73
C PRO A 62 -9.53 -4.71 -7.30
N LEU A 63 -8.60 -4.94 -6.36
CA LEU A 63 -8.95 -5.14 -4.96
C LEU A 63 -9.45 -3.85 -4.32
N PHE A 64 -8.81 -2.72 -4.63
CA PHE A 64 -9.27 -1.42 -4.17
C PHE A 64 -10.64 -1.06 -4.75
N GLU A 65 -10.86 -1.37 -6.03
CA GLU A 65 -12.16 -1.15 -6.66
C GLU A 65 -13.26 -1.96 -5.98
N ARG A 66 -12.98 -3.21 -5.66
CA ARG A 66 -13.96 -4.13 -5.07
C ARG A 66 -14.23 -3.86 -3.59
N TRP A 67 -13.18 -3.56 -2.80
CA TRP A 67 -13.24 -3.58 -1.34
C TRP A 67 -13.15 -2.22 -0.68
N THR A 68 -12.90 -1.15 -1.45
CA THR A 68 -12.76 0.20 -0.91
C THR A 68 -13.68 1.17 -1.65
N ASP A 69 -13.60 2.46 -1.29
CA ASP A 69 -14.40 3.50 -1.92
C ASP A 69 -13.70 4.12 -3.15
N PRO A 70 -14.43 4.89 -4.00
CA PRO A 70 -13.83 5.51 -5.19
C PRO A 70 -12.68 6.47 -4.89
N ARG A 71 -12.70 7.14 -3.72
CA ARG A 71 -11.61 8.05 -3.32
C ARG A 71 -10.32 7.27 -3.07
N THR A 72 -10.42 6.15 -2.36
CA THR A 72 -9.27 5.29 -2.10
C THR A 72 -8.73 4.67 -3.38
N LEU A 73 -9.62 4.24 -4.28
CA LEU A 73 -9.21 3.75 -5.59
C LEU A 73 -8.46 4.82 -6.38
N ALA A 74 -8.91 6.07 -6.37
CA ALA A 74 -8.23 7.16 -7.06
C ALA A 74 -6.82 7.40 -6.50
N VAL A 75 -6.65 7.29 -5.19
CA VAL A 75 -5.32 7.36 -4.54
C VAL A 75 -4.45 6.21 -5.01
N ALA A 76 -4.99 4.99 -5.07
CA ALA A 76 -4.25 3.81 -5.53
C ALA A 76 -3.80 3.97 -6.98
N GLN A 77 -4.64 4.50 -7.84
CA GLN A 77 -4.31 4.76 -9.24
C GLN A 77 -3.18 5.78 -9.37
N ARG A 78 -3.18 6.84 -8.57
CA ARG A 78 -2.11 7.86 -8.58
C ARG A 78 -0.79 7.27 -8.09
N HIS A 79 -0.82 6.43 -7.07
CA HIS A 79 0.38 5.75 -6.59
C HIS A 79 0.96 4.83 -7.66
N ARG A 80 0.11 4.04 -8.33
CA ARG A 80 0.53 3.18 -9.42
C ARG A 80 1.16 3.98 -10.55
N ASP A 81 0.54 5.10 -10.93
CA ASP A 81 1.06 5.94 -12.00
C ASP A 81 2.42 6.56 -11.64
N THR A 82 2.61 6.97 -10.40
CA THR A 82 3.90 7.47 -9.92
C THR A 82 4.99 6.42 -10.07
N ILE A 83 4.72 5.18 -9.68
CA ILE A 83 5.67 4.08 -9.83
C ILE A 83 5.94 3.77 -11.30
N ALA A 84 4.90 3.81 -12.15
CA ALA A 84 5.05 3.56 -13.59
C ALA A 84 5.97 4.58 -14.26
N VAL A 85 5.93 5.85 -13.81
CA VAL A 85 6.75 6.92 -14.39
C VAL A 85 8.16 6.95 -13.79
N HIS A 86 8.28 6.82 -12.47
CA HIS A 86 9.54 7.04 -11.75
C HIS A 86 10.21 5.75 -11.27
N GLY A 87 9.53 4.62 -11.24
CA GLY A 87 10.01 3.37 -10.66
C GLY A 87 10.13 3.40 -9.13
N ARG A 88 9.73 4.51 -8.52
CA ARG A 88 9.83 4.73 -7.07
C ARG A 88 8.90 5.87 -6.67
N PHE A 89 8.75 6.08 -5.36
CA PHE A 89 8.11 7.28 -4.82
C PHE A 89 9.17 8.35 -4.58
N PRO A 90 9.23 9.42 -5.41
CA PRO A 90 10.29 10.44 -5.27
C PRO A 90 10.31 11.12 -3.90
N HIS A 91 9.16 11.27 -3.25
CA HIS A 91 9.08 11.90 -1.93
C HIS A 91 9.82 11.12 -0.84
N ARG A 92 10.19 9.85 -1.09
CA ARG A 92 11.00 9.03 -0.17
C ARG A 92 12.50 9.20 -0.36
N ASP A 93 12.93 9.85 -1.44
CA ASP A 93 14.34 9.91 -1.80
C ASP A 93 15.19 10.51 -0.68
N ARG A 94 14.72 11.58 -0.06
CA ARG A 94 15.41 12.23 1.05
C ARG A 94 15.56 11.29 2.25
N ALA A 95 14.49 10.61 2.65
CA ALA A 95 14.51 9.73 3.82
C ALA A 95 15.37 8.49 3.59
N LEU A 96 15.42 7.99 2.35
CA LEU A 96 16.14 6.77 1.99
C LEU A 96 17.56 7.04 1.46
N GLY A 97 17.99 8.30 1.40
CA GLY A 97 19.33 8.67 0.96
C GLY A 97 19.59 8.45 -0.54
N ARG A 98 18.57 8.56 -1.35
CA ARG A 98 18.69 8.34 -2.79
C ARG A 98 18.31 9.58 -3.61
#